data_e45ccbad97f27e97601a3eefb52ddb0f
#
_entry.id   e45ccbad97f27e97601a3eefb52ddb0f
#
_cell.length_a   1.000
_cell.length_b   1.000
_cell.length_c   1.000
_cell.angle_alpha   90.00
_cell.angle_beta   90.00
_cell.angle_gamma   90.00
#
_symmetry.space_group_name_H-M   'P 1'
#
loop_
_entity.id
_entity.type
_entity.pdbx_description
1 polymer ?
#
loop_
_entity_poly.entity_id
_entity_poly.type
_entity_poly.pdbx_seq_one_letter_code
_entity_poly.pdbx_strand_id
1 'polypeptide(L)'
;MSSSYTQNPTPGQIPQNLPGPTAYLTTHDEKTGKAVIHSSRPVAWHRYDDDKMGMGVAYTTQFPPDLNNEADITEHDRKMQESGGKLGLVSGGGTVLRYVDFGPSYECMVHRTQSVDYGIVLEGQIESV
;
A
#
# COMPACT_ATOMS: atom_id res chain seq x y z
N MET A 1 21.36 18.20 -11.56
CA MET A 1 20.18 18.00 -12.46
C MET A 1 19.15 17.19 -11.70
N SER A 2 18.12 17.81 -11.16
CA SER A 2 17.03 17.11 -10.51
C SER A 2 16.16 16.48 -11.60
N SER A 3 16.21 15.16 -11.72
CA SER A 3 15.26 14.40 -12.51
C SER A 3 13.90 14.55 -11.82
N SER A 4 13.07 15.44 -12.34
CA SER A 4 11.67 15.51 -11.93
C SER A 4 10.94 14.30 -12.50
N TYR A 5 10.99 13.19 -11.79
CA TYR A 5 10.05 12.10 -12.03
C TYR A 5 8.68 12.59 -11.56
N THR A 6 7.97 13.29 -12.41
CA THR A 6 6.53 13.49 -12.24
C THR A 6 5.86 12.15 -12.54
N GLN A 7 5.80 11.28 -11.55
CA GLN A 7 4.91 10.13 -11.64
C GLN A 7 3.48 10.67 -11.66
N ASN A 8 2.76 10.34 -12.70
CA ASN A 8 1.35 10.69 -12.78
C ASN A 8 0.59 10.00 -11.62
N PRO A 9 -0.42 10.64 -11.04
CA PRO A 9 -1.27 9.99 -10.06
C PRO A 9 -1.82 8.66 -10.59
N THR A 10 -1.88 7.65 -9.73
CA THR A 10 -2.47 6.36 -10.07
C THR A 10 -3.99 6.48 -10.17
N PRO A 11 -4.68 5.73 -11.04
CA PRO A 11 -6.13 5.73 -11.09
C PRO A 11 -6.78 5.48 -9.72
N GLY A 12 -7.80 6.27 -9.38
CA GLY A 12 -8.48 6.22 -8.09
C GLY A 12 -7.84 7.03 -6.97
N GLN A 13 -6.61 7.53 -7.15
CA GLN A 13 -5.96 8.44 -6.21
C GLN A 13 -6.73 9.77 -6.13
N ILE A 14 -6.79 10.38 -4.96
CA ILE A 14 -7.43 11.68 -4.81
C ILE A 14 -6.64 12.75 -5.57
N PRO A 15 -7.32 13.78 -6.13
CA PRO A 15 -6.69 14.73 -7.06
C PRO A 15 -5.83 15.77 -6.31
N GLN A 16 -4.60 15.41 -5.94
CA GLN A 16 -3.69 16.32 -5.21
C GLN A 16 -2.30 16.42 -5.82
N ASN A 17 -2.13 15.96 -7.04
CA ASN A 17 -0.85 15.94 -7.75
C ASN A 17 0.27 15.20 -7.00
N LEU A 18 -0.08 14.31 -6.07
CA LEU A 18 0.88 13.44 -5.41
C LEU A 18 1.33 12.32 -6.36
N PRO A 19 2.58 11.86 -6.27
CA PRO A 19 3.06 10.75 -7.08
C PRO A 19 2.26 9.47 -6.79
N GLY A 20 1.90 8.72 -7.83
CA GLY A 20 1.29 7.40 -7.70
C GLY A 20 2.35 6.34 -7.39
N PRO A 21 2.34 5.70 -6.20
CA PRO A 21 3.33 4.69 -5.87
C PRO A 21 3.12 3.39 -6.65
N THR A 22 4.23 2.72 -6.92
CA THR A 22 4.27 1.40 -7.55
C THR A 22 4.94 0.41 -6.62
N ALA A 23 4.28 -0.71 -6.36
CA ALA A 23 4.86 -1.83 -5.62
C ALA A 23 5.64 -2.74 -6.58
N TYR A 24 6.90 -2.99 -6.26
CA TYR A 24 7.75 -3.95 -6.97
C TYR A 24 7.88 -5.21 -6.10
N LEU A 25 7.32 -6.31 -6.55
CA LEU A 25 7.44 -7.58 -5.87
C LEU A 25 8.63 -8.35 -6.46
N THR A 26 9.44 -8.92 -5.59
CA THR A 26 10.64 -9.68 -5.98
C THR A 26 10.49 -11.13 -5.62
N THR A 27 11.13 -11.97 -6.39
CA THR A 27 11.23 -13.42 -6.19
C THR A 27 12.62 -13.92 -6.61
N HIS A 28 12.79 -15.22 -6.69
CA HIS A 28 14.02 -15.85 -7.16
C HIS A 28 13.74 -16.69 -8.41
N ASP A 29 14.63 -16.57 -9.37
CA ASP A 29 14.65 -17.47 -10.52
C ASP A 29 14.99 -18.89 -10.05
N GLU A 30 14.11 -19.85 -10.35
CA GLU A 30 14.25 -21.23 -9.87
C GLU A 30 15.52 -21.94 -10.37
N LYS A 31 16.03 -21.56 -11.52
CA LYS A 31 17.23 -22.20 -12.14
C LYS A 31 18.53 -21.62 -11.61
N THR A 32 18.56 -20.31 -11.39
CA THR A 32 19.79 -19.60 -11.05
C THR A 32 19.85 -19.16 -9.58
N GLY A 33 18.72 -19.16 -8.86
CA GLY A 33 18.59 -18.64 -7.51
C GLY A 33 18.78 -17.13 -7.40
N LYS A 34 18.88 -16.41 -8.52
CA LYS A 34 19.06 -14.96 -8.52
C LYS A 34 17.75 -14.24 -8.24
N ALA A 35 17.83 -13.13 -7.51
CA ALA A 35 16.69 -12.26 -7.29
C ALA A 35 16.23 -11.64 -8.63
N VAL A 36 14.93 -11.69 -8.88
CA VAL A 36 14.28 -11.12 -10.06
C VAL A 36 13.02 -10.39 -9.65
N ILE A 37 12.54 -9.48 -10.48
CA ILE A 37 11.25 -8.82 -10.27
C ILE A 37 10.15 -9.78 -10.73
N HIS A 38 9.28 -10.17 -9.78
CA HIS A 38 8.09 -10.96 -10.07
C HIS A 38 7.05 -10.11 -10.81
N SER A 39 6.74 -8.94 -10.25
CA SER A 39 5.75 -8.03 -10.83
C SER A 39 5.96 -6.59 -10.38
N SER A 40 5.45 -5.67 -11.20
CA SER A 40 5.40 -4.24 -10.92
C SER A 40 3.93 -3.84 -10.97
N ARG A 41 3.40 -3.34 -9.85
CA ARG A 41 1.98 -3.10 -9.65
C ARG A 41 1.74 -1.68 -9.17
N PRO A 42 1.07 -0.83 -9.95
CA PRO A 42 0.54 0.43 -9.42
C PRO A 42 -0.39 0.15 -8.25
N VAL A 43 -0.28 0.93 -7.18
CA VAL A 43 -1.17 0.78 -6.03
C VAL A 43 -2.60 1.15 -6.44
N ALA A 44 -3.55 0.25 -6.17
CA ALA A 44 -4.97 0.50 -6.42
C ALA A 44 -5.56 1.29 -5.26
N TRP A 45 -6.27 2.37 -5.57
CA TRP A 45 -6.80 3.32 -4.60
C TRP A 45 -8.29 3.20 -4.42
N HIS A 46 -8.72 3.40 -3.19
CA HIS A 46 -10.13 3.61 -2.82
C HIS A 46 -10.28 4.94 -2.12
N ARG A 47 -11.33 5.67 -2.48
CA ARG A 47 -11.60 7.00 -1.94
C ARG A 47 -12.63 6.93 -0.82
N TYR A 48 -12.47 7.81 0.14
CA TYR A 48 -13.29 7.91 1.34
C TYR A 48 -13.59 9.38 1.63
N ASP A 49 -14.64 9.62 2.39
CA ASP A 49 -15.02 10.95 2.92
C ASP A 49 -15.12 12.00 1.82
N ASP A 50 -15.97 11.76 0.83
CA ASP A 50 -16.20 12.66 -0.31
C ASP A 50 -14.90 13.03 -1.04
N ASP A 51 -14.08 12.02 -1.34
CA ASP A 51 -12.78 12.16 -2.03
C ASP A 51 -11.73 12.97 -1.27
N LYS A 52 -11.89 13.14 0.06
CA LYS A 52 -10.91 13.86 0.90
C LYS A 52 -9.80 12.97 1.44
N MET A 53 -9.98 11.66 1.36
CA MET A 53 -8.97 10.69 1.75
C MET A 53 -8.95 9.54 0.74
N GLY A 54 -7.76 9.07 0.41
CA GLY A 54 -7.53 7.89 -0.41
C GLY A 54 -6.65 6.88 0.31
N MET A 55 -6.97 5.60 0.17
CA MET A 55 -6.13 4.52 0.68
C MET A 55 -5.83 3.50 -0.40
N GLY A 56 -4.60 3.02 -0.43
CA GLY A 56 -4.18 1.95 -1.32
C GLY A 56 -3.28 0.94 -0.59
N VAL A 57 -3.59 -0.35 -0.72
CA VAL A 57 -2.78 -1.41 -0.14
C VAL A 57 -1.64 -1.74 -1.10
N ALA A 58 -0.40 -1.61 -0.63
CA ALA A 58 0.78 -1.98 -1.40
C ALA A 58 1.12 -3.46 -1.23
N TYR A 59 1.07 -3.97 0.01
CA TYR A 59 1.36 -5.38 0.29
C TYR A 59 0.77 -5.83 1.62
N THR A 60 0.59 -7.13 1.75
CA THR A 60 0.18 -7.79 3.00
C THR A 60 1.07 -8.98 3.26
N THR A 61 1.37 -9.26 4.53
CA THR A 61 2.03 -10.49 4.93
C THR A 61 1.19 -11.27 5.93
N GLN A 62 1.42 -12.55 6.00
CA GLN A 62 0.89 -13.43 7.02
C GLN A 62 2.05 -13.95 7.87
N PHE A 63 1.85 -14.16 9.17
CA PHE A 63 2.86 -14.76 10.02
C PHE A 63 2.53 -16.20 10.42
N PRO A 64 3.53 -17.09 10.40
CA PRO A 64 4.86 -16.89 9.83
C PRO A 64 4.79 -16.75 8.31
N PRO A 65 5.65 -15.91 7.67
CA PRO A 65 5.66 -15.78 6.23
C PRO A 65 6.22 -17.05 5.59
N ASP A 66 5.59 -17.52 4.53
CA ASP A 66 6.10 -18.61 3.69
C ASP A 66 6.56 -18.03 2.36
N LEU A 67 7.87 -18.01 2.16
CA LEU A 67 8.49 -17.48 0.95
C LEU A 67 8.75 -18.56 -0.13
N ASN A 68 8.45 -19.83 0.17
CA ASN A 68 8.64 -20.91 -0.78
C ASN A 68 7.58 -20.82 -1.90
N ASN A 69 8.03 -21.00 -3.14
CA ASN A 69 7.15 -21.03 -4.30
C ASN A 69 6.19 -19.84 -4.38
N GLU A 70 6.65 -18.67 -3.94
CA GLU A 70 5.85 -17.42 -3.95
C GLU A 70 4.53 -17.51 -3.15
N ALA A 71 4.48 -18.35 -2.12
CA ALA A 71 3.28 -18.58 -1.34
C ALA A 71 2.76 -17.31 -0.67
N ASP A 72 3.65 -16.42 -0.21
CA ASP A 72 3.31 -15.12 0.37
C ASP A 72 2.66 -14.19 -0.66
N ILE A 73 3.16 -14.16 -1.90
CA ILE A 73 2.58 -13.36 -2.99
C ILE A 73 1.19 -13.90 -3.35
N THR A 74 1.05 -15.22 -3.45
CA THR A 74 -0.24 -15.87 -3.70
C THR A 74 -1.26 -15.55 -2.62
N GLU A 75 -0.85 -15.58 -1.36
CA GLU A 75 -1.72 -15.25 -0.23
C GLU A 75 -2.10 -13.77 -0.21
N HIS A 76 -1.17 -12.86 -0.53
CA HIS A 76 -1.48 -11.47 -0.74
C HIS A 76 -2.54 -11.27 -1.82
N ASP A 77 -2.36 -11.89 -2.98
CA ASP A 77 -3.27 -11.78 -4.10
C ASP A 77 -4.67 -12.31 -3.76
N ARG A 78 -4.74 -13.44 -3.04
CA ARG A 78 -6.00 -13.99 -2.55
C ARG A 78 -6.74 -13.00 -1.64
N LYS A 79 -6.05 -12.43 -0.66
CA LYS A 79 -6.63 -11.41 0.25
C LYS A 79 -7.14 -10.19 -0.48
N MET A 80 -6.38 -9.70 -1.45
CA MET A 80 -6.77 -8.54 -2.25
C MET A 80 -7.99 -8.85 -3.10
N GLN A 81 -8.06 -10.02 -3.72
CA GLN A 81 -9.21 -10.44 -4.52
C GLN A 81 -10.46 -10.59 -3.67
N GLU A 82 -10.38 -11.28 -2.53
CA GLU A 82 -11.52 -11.51 -1.64
C GLU A 82 -12.08 -10.22 -1.04
N SER A 83 -11.22 -9.23 -0.77
CA SER A 83 -11.63 -7.94 -0.21
C SER A 83 -12.02 -6.90 -1.27
N GLY A 84 -11.96 -7.23 -2.57
CA GLY A 84 -12.14 -6.26 -3.64
C GLY A 84 -11.09 -5.13 -3.62
N GLY A 85 -9.88 -5.42 -3.13
CA GLY A 85 -8.78 -4.47 -3.02
C GLY A 85 -8.86 -3.53 -1.82
N LYS A 86 -9.93 -3.57 -1.04
CA LYS A 86 -10.13 -2.62 0.07
C LYS A 86 -9.44 -3.04 1.36
N LEU A 87 -9.40 -4.30 1.65
CA LEU A 87 -8.89 -4.88 2.90
C LEU A 87 -9.25 -4.04 4.14
N GLY A 88 -9.65 -4.65 5.24
CA GLY A 88 -9.85 -3.94 6.51
C GLY A 88 -8.58 -3.24 6.99
N LEU A 89 -8.70 -2.31 7.92
CA LEU A 89 -7.56 -1.57 8.48
C LEU A 89 -6.53 -2.50 9.12
N VAL A 90 -6.95 -3.62 9.66
CA VAL A 90 -6.10 -4.59 10.34
C VAL A 90 -6.23 -5.96 9.67
N SER A 91 -5.11 -6.67 9.55
CA SER A 91 -5.07 -8.07 9.13
C SER A 91 -4.57 -8.91 10.31
N GLY A 92 -5.45 -9.70 10.90
CA GLY A 92 -5.10 -10.56 12.03
C GLY A 92 -3.96 -11.52 11.67
N GLY A 93 -2.96 -11.61 12.54
CA GLY A 93 -1.80 -12.48 12.35
C GLY A 93 -0.86 -12.08 11.22
N GLY A 94 -0.88 -10.84 10.79
CA GLY A 94 -0.03 -10.37 9.70
C GLY A 94 0.23 -8.87 9.71
N THR A 95 0.71 -8.34 8.60
CA THR A 95 0.92 -6.91 8.39
C THR A 95 0.22 -6.41 7.13
N VAL A 96 -0.05 -5.12 7.11
CA VAL A 96 -0.57 -4.41 5.93
C VAL A 96 0.31 -3.18 5.69
N LEU A 97 0.94 -3.11 4.52
CA LEU A 97 1.61 -1.91 4.05
C LEU A 97 0.62 -1.11 3.20
N ARG A 98 0.38 0.11 3.59
CA ARG A 98 -0.65 0.96 3.00
C ARG A 98 -0.12 2.35 2.71
N TYR A 99 -0.53 2.90 1.58
CA TYR A 99 -0.41 4.33 1.31
C TYR A 99 -1.72 5.03 1.65
N VAL A 100 -1.61 6.21 2.21
CA VAL A 100 -2.77 7.04 2.54
C VAL A 100 -2.49 8.46 2.07
N ASP A 101 -3.36 8.99 1.24
CA ASP A 101 -3.36 10.38 0.83
C ASP A 101 -4.47 11.13 1.57
N PHE A 102 -4.13 12.25 2.16
CA PHE A 102 -5.09 13.14 2.83
C PHE A 102 -5.27 14.42 2.03
N GLY A 103 -6.50 14.86 1.89
CA GLY A 103 -6.83 16.17 1.36
C GLY A 103 -6.34 17.31 2.24
N PRO A 104 -6.19 18.52 1.70
CA PRO A 104 -5.81 19.67 2.50
C PRO A 104 -6.78 19.91 3.67
N SER A 105 -6.23 20.13 4.86
CA SER A 105 -7.00 20.36 6.08
C SER A 105 -8.01 19.26 6.44
N TYR A 106 -7.74 18.03 6.00
CA TYR A 106 -8.57 16.87 6.37
C TYR A 106 -8.32 16.48 7.83
N GLU A 107 -9.38 16.36 8.59
CA GLU A 107 -9.35 15.86 9.97
C GLU A 107 -9.87 14.43 10.01
N CYS A 108 -9.02 13.49 10.43
CA CYS A 108 -9.45 12.12 10.64
C CYS A 108 -10.30 11.99 11.90
N MET A 109 -11.25 11.08 11.87
CA MET A 109 -11.99 10.69 13.07
C MET A 109 -11.03 10.11 14.11
N VAL A 110 -11.05 10.67 15.29
CA VAL A 110 -10.27 10.15 16.42
C VAL A 110 -10.80 8.78 16.83
N HIS A 111 -9.92 7.80 16.89
CA HIS A 111 -10.29 6.44 17.28
C HIS A 111 -9.15 5.77 18.05
N ARG A 112 -9.49 4.69 18.74
CA ARG A 112 -8.51 3.85 19.43
C ARG A 112 -8.14 2.67 18.53
N THR A 113 -6.88 2.61 18.10
CA THR A 113 -6.38 1.47 17.33
C THR A 113 -6.12 0.24 18.22
N GLN A 114 -6.24 -0.94 17.63
CA GLN A 114 -5.86 -2.23 18.24
C GLN A 114 -4.62 -2.83 17.59
N SER A 115 -3.95 -2.06 16.73
CA SER A 115 -2.72 -2.44 16.06
C SER A 115 -1.55 -1.57 16.52
N VAL A 116 -0.34 -2.00 16.24
CA VAL A 116 0.86 -1.18 16.31
C VAL A 116 1.17 -0.71 14.90
N ASP A 117 1.21 0.59 14.72
CA ASP A 117 1.34 1.18 13.39
C ASP A 117 2.62 2.01 13.30
N TYR A 118 3.26 1.95 12.13
CA TYR A 118 4.33 2.86 11.74
C TYR A 118 3.79 3.83 10.72
N GLY A 119 3.86 5.13 11.03
CA GLY A 119 3.48 6.19 10.11
C GLY A 119 4.71 6.93 9.60
N ILE A 120 4.84 7.03 8.28
CA ILE A 120 5.94 7.75 7.62
C ILE A 120 5.31 8.78 6.68
N VAL A 121 5.61 10.06 6.90
CA VAL A 121 5.19 11.13 6.01
C VAL A 121 6.17 11.20 4.85
N LEU A 122 5.68 10.92 3.64
CA LEU A 122 6.48 10.96 2.41
C LEU A 122 6.47 12.35 1.78
N GLU A 123 5.34 13.04 1.85
CA GLU A 123 5.17 14.39 1.30
C GLU A 123 4.14 15.17 2.10
N GLY A 124 4.41 16.47 2.32
CA GLY A 124 3.54 17.36 3.08
C GLY A 124 3.79 17.35 4.58
N GLN A 125 2.78 17.71 5.34
CA GLN A 125 2.80 17.78 6.79
C GLN A 125 1.52 17.18 7.37
N ILE A 126 1.65 16.42 8.45
CA ILE A 126 0.56 15.81 9.18
C ILE A 126 0.78 16.11 10.66
N GLU A 127 -0.28 16.51 11.34
CA GLU A 127 -0.31 16.65 12.79
C GLU A 127 -0.98 15.42 13.40
N SER A 128 -0.33 14.81 14.37
CA SER A 128 -0.88 13.70 15.16
C SER A 128 -1.26 14.19 16.53
N VAL A 129 -2.51 14.06 16.90
CA VAL A 129 -3.08 14.51 18.17
C VAL A 129 -3.58 13.36 19.03
#